data_285467f73bb0e4f7a0dec7b830df9c3b
#
_entry.id   285467f73bb0e4f7a0dec7b830df9c3b
#
_cell.length_a   1.000
_cell.length_b   1.000
_cell.length_c   1.000
_cell.angle_alpha   90.00
_cell.angle_beta   90.00
_cell.angle_gamma   90.00
#
_symmetry.space_group_name_H-M   'P 1'
#
loop_
_entity.id
_entity.type
_entity.pdbx_description
1 polymer ?
#
loop_
_entity_poly.entity_id
_entity_poly.type
_entity_poly.pdbx_seq_one_letter_code
_entity_poly.pdbx_strand_id
1 'polypeptide(L)'
;MRNSWKRRGATGLLVVLLVFALGQYRSSLAMTQIKDLEAALETFRMDNGRYPTTEEGLAALVAPPPTLEERSNYQANGYYLSGNRLPSDPWGNAYQYRNPGVHNASTFDLWSLGADGAPGGSGIDADLGNWPGGFAEHQALQQREHRLFLLQMAVAAAAILTVPIYLFGFVTAARGRRSWRSALVGRSFAALVCLISVSVLLFALFPLQID
;
A
#
# COMPACT_ATOMS: atom_id res chain seq x y z
N MET A 1 29.56 -1.46 27.89
CA MET A 1 29.09 -0.38 27.00
C MET A 1 28.87 -0.78 25.51
N ARG A 2 29.17 -2.02 25.09
CA ARG A 2 29.20 -2.42 23.65
C ARG A 2 27.86 -2.89 23.04
N ASN A 3 26.78 -3.01 23.83
CA ASN A 3 25.50 -3.56 23.36
C ASN A 3 24.37 -2.52 23.15
N SER A 4 24.60 -1.24 23.52
CA SER A 4 23.57 -0.20 23.40
C SER A 4 23.39 0.31 21.95
N TRP A 5 24.43 0.26 21.15
CA TRP A 5 24.41 0.74 19.75
C TRP A 5 23.61 -0.18 18.83
N LYS A 6 23.72 -1.51 19.03
CA LYS A 6 22.97 -2.49 18.23
C LYS A 6 21.47 -2.44 18.51
N ARG A 7 21.07 -2.14 19.75
CA ARG A 7 19.64 -1.99 20.11
C ARG A 7 19.01 -0.74 19.53
N ARG A 8 19.74 0.39 19.48
CA ARG A 8 19.24 1.66 18.93
C ARG A 8 19.04 1.60 17.41
N GLY A 9 19.90 0.92 16.67
CA GLY A 9 19.75 0.73 15.23
C GLY A 9 18.56 -0.16 14.87
N ALA A 10 18.33 -1.26 15.60
CA ALA A 10 17.24 -2.18 15.36
C ALA A 10 15.87 -1.54 15.69
N THR A 11 15.78 -0.75 16.77
CA THR A 11 14.54 -0.02 17.12
C THR A 11 14.23 1.08 16.09
N GLY A 12 15.22 1.79 15.58
CA GLY A 12 15.03 2.82 14.55
C GLY A 12 14.47 2.24 13.25
N LEU A 13 15.03 1.14 12.78
CA LEU A 13 14.56 0.45 11.57
C LEU A 13 13.12 -0.08 11.75
N LEU A 14 12.81 -0.65 12.91
CA LEU A 14 11.47 -1.17 13.21
C LEU A 14 10.42 -0.05 13.20
N VAL A 15 10.73 1.12 13.74
CA VAL A 15 9.84 2.29 13.74
C VAL A 15 9.59 2.78 12.32
N VAL A 16 10.62 2.88 11.48
CA VAL A 16 10.49 3.29 10.08
C VAL A 16 9.59 2.32 9.31
N LEU A 17 9.81 1.01 9.47
CA LEU A 17 8.98 -0.02 8.84
C LEU A 17 7.53 0.02 9.31
N LEU A 18 7.30 0.28 10.60
CA LEU A 18 5.96 0.40 11.16
C LEU A 18 5.22 1.63 10.61
N VAL A 19 5.87 2.79 10.58
CA VAL A 19 5.29 4.03 10.04
C VAL A 19 4.93 3.85 8.56
N PHE A 20 5.83 3.23 7.80
CA PHE A 20 5.60 2.92 6.39
C PHE A 20 4.40 1.97 6.19
N ALA A 21 4.34 0.86 6.95
CA ALA A 21 3.24 -0.10 6.90
C ALA A 21 1.88 0.54 7.26
N LEU A 22 1.87 1.44 8.24
CA LEU A 22 0.67 2.20 8.62
C LEU A 22 0.21 3.15 7.50
N GLY A 23 1.14 3.78 6.79
CA GLY A 23 0.83 4.63 5.63
C GLY A 23 0.13 3.84 4.52
N GLN A 24 0.67 2.68 4.14
CA GLN A 24 0.09 1.80 3.12
C GLN A 24 -1.30 1.27 3.52
N TYR A 25 -1.47 0.91 4.79
CA TYR A 25 -2.77 0.47 5.31
C TYR A 25 -3.83 1.58 5.19
N ARG A 26 -3.47 2.83 5.54
CA ARG A 26 -4.38 3.98 5.41
C ARG A 26 -4.81 4.25 3.98
N SER A 27 -3.89 4.20 3.02
CA SER A 27 -4.21 4.37 1.61
C SER A 27 -5.15 3.28 1.09
N SER A 28 -4.93 2.01 1.48
CA SER A 28 -5.84 0.90 1.13
C SER A 28 -7.22 1.08 1.74
N LEU A 29 -7.30 1.58 2.98
CA LEU A 29 -8.56 1.87 3.65
C LEU A 29 -9.30 3.02 2.94
N ALA A 30 -8.60 4.10 2.57
CA ALA A 30 -9.19 5.20 1.82
C ALA A 30 -9.79 4.74 0.48
N MET A 31 -9.06 3.89 -0.27
CA MET A 31 -9.57 3.31 -1.52
C MET A 31 -10.84 2.46 -1.30
N THR A 32 -10.91 1.71 -0.21
CA THR A 32 -12.11 0.94 0.14
C THR A 32 -13.27 1.85 0.48
N GLN A 33 -13.04 2.88 1.30
CA GLN A 33 -14.08 3.86 1.66
C GLN A 33 -14.59 4.66 0.44
N ILE A 34 -13.72 4.99 -0.52
CA ILE A 34 -14.15 5.63 -1.78
C ILE A 34 -15.12 4.70 -2.54
N LYS A 35 -14.82 3.41 -2.64
CA LYS A 35 -15.73 2.43 -3.28
C LYS A 35 -17.06 2.29 -2.54
N ASP A 36 -17.04 2.31 -1.22
CA ASP A 36 -18.26 2.24 -0.42
C ASP A 36 -19.12 3.50 -0.63
N LEU A 37 -18.50 4.66 -0.70
CA LEU A 37 -19.19 5.94 -1.02
C LEU A 37 -19.71 5.94 -2.46
N GLU A 38 -18.97 5.40 -3.43
CA GLU A 38 -19.46 5.24 -4.80
C GLU A 38 -20.72 4.37 -4.86
N ALA A 39 -20.72 3.24 -4.15
CA ALA A 39 -21.88 2.36 -4.05
C ALA A 39 -23.09 3.07 -3.41
N ALA A 40 -22.87 3.89 -2.39
CA ALA A 40 -23.91 4.71 -1.77
C ALA A 40 -24.47 5.77 -2.74
N LEU A 41 -23.60 6.44 -3.52
CA LEU A 41 -24.00 7.41 -4.54
C LEU A 41 -24.78 6.76 -5.68
N GLU A 42 -24.41 5.55 -6.09
CA GLU A 42 -25.18 4.78 -7.07
C GLU A 42 -26.57 4.41 -6.54
N THR A 43 -26.67 3.98 -5.29
CA THR A 43 -27.94 3.69 -4.64
C THR A 43 -28.81 4.94 -4.56
N PHE A 44 -28.21 6.09 -4.16
CA PHE A 44 -28.92 7.38 -4.18
C PHE A 44 -29.45 7.71 -5.58
N ARG A 45 -28.65 7.52 -6.63
CA ARG A 45 -29.06 7.76 -8.03
C ARG A 45 -30.22 6.85 -8.45
N MET A 46 -30.19 5.56 -8.07
CA MET A 46 -31.28 4.63 -8.39
C MET A 46 -32.60 5.06 -7.74
N ASP A 47 -32.56 5.55 -6.51
CA ASP A 47 -33.74 5.96 -5.78
C ASP A 47 -34.28 7.32 -6.23
N ASN A 48 -33.40 8.26 -6.59
CA ASN A 48 -33.74 9.66 -6.85
C ASN A 48 -33.58 10.08 -8.31
N GLY A 49 -33.16 9.18 -9.21
CA GLY A 49 -33.01 9.44 -10.65
C GLY A 49 -31.78 10.25 -11.04
N ARG A 50 -31.00 10.76 -10.08
CA ARG A 50 -29.80 11.58 -10.28
C ARG A 50 -28.78 11.39 -9.16
N TYR A 51 -27.54 11.74 -9.42
CA TYR A 51 -26.57 11.94 -8.34
C TYR A 51 -26.82 13.27 -7.61
N PRO A 52 -26.33 13.43 -6.37
CA PRO A 52 -26.28 14.73 -5.71
C PRO A 52 -25.54 15.76 -6.57
N THR A 53 -25.93 17.03 -6.49
CA THR A 53 -25.14 18.11 -7.12
C THR A 53 -23.85 18.37 -6.33
N THR A 54 -22.93 19.14 -6.89
CA THR A 54 -21.71 19.54 -6.16
C THR A 54 -22.05 20.29 -4.86
N GLU A 55 -23.09 21.14 -4.89
CA GLU A 55 -23.53 21.93 -3.74
C GLU A 55 -24.19 21.06 -2.66
N GLU A 56 -24.96 20.05 -3.05
CA GLU A 56 -25.54 19.07 -2.14
C GLU A 56 -24.46 18.19 -1.50
N GLY A 57 -23.44 17.86 -2.29
CA GLY A 57 -22.29 17.10 -1.83
C GLY A 57 -22.66 15.73 -1.29
N LEU A 58 -21.70 15.14 -0.57
CA LEU A 58 -21.90 13.86 0.12
C LEU A 58 -22.91 13.95 1.28
N ALA A 59 -23.23 15.16 1.76
CA ALA A 59 -24.23 15.36 2.80
C ALA A 59 -25.60 14.81 2.39
N ALA A 60 -25.91 14.77 1.12
CA ALA A 60 -27.11 14.16 0.55
C ALA A 60 -27.28 12.66 0.91
N LEU A 61 -26.19 11.96 1.24
CA LEU A 61 -26.23 10.54 1.64
C LEU A 61 -26.70 10.36 3.10
N VAL A 62 -26.71 11.41 3.90
CA VAL A 62 -27.09 11.34 5.33
C VAL A 62 -28.34 12.15 5.64
N ALA A 63 -28.69 13.15 4.82
CA ALA A 63 -29.89 13.96 4.97
C ALA A 63 -30.46 14.32 3.60
N PRO A 64 -31.81 14.36 3.43
CA PRO A 64 -32.42 14.71 2.15
C PRO A 64 -32.06 16.16 1.80
N PRO A 65 -31.45 16.40 0.64
CA PRO A 65 -31.20 17.77 0.21
C PRO A 65 -32.54 18.49 -0.09
N PRO A 66 -32.63 19.80 0.19
CA PRO A 66 -33.86 20.56 0.01
C PRO A 66 -34.31 20.68 -1.46
N THR A 67 -33.45 20.33 -2.37
CA THR A 67 -33.67 20.32 -3.82
C THR A 67 -34.31 19.04 -4.34
N LEU A 68 -34.49 18.01 -3.48
CA LEU A 68 -35.21 16.82 -3.86
C LEU A 68 -36.70 17.10 -3.97
N GLU A 69 -37.30 16.58 -5.03
CA GLU A 69 -38.76 16.67 -5.24
C GLU A 69 -39.48 15.85 -4.13
N GLU A 70 -40.72 16.29 -3.80
CA GLU A 70 -41.57 15.60 -2.80
C GLU A 70 -41.85 14.13 -3.15
N ARG A 71 -41.71 13.75 -4.43
CA ARG A 71 -41.92 12.40 -4.94
C ARG A 71 -40.62 11.56 -4.98
N SER A 72 -39.54 12.05 -4.44
CA SER A 72 -38.30 11.28 -4.39
C SER A 72 -38.43 10.03 -3.52
N ASN A 73 -37.74 8.98 -3.90
CA ASN A 73 -37.67 7.74 -3.10
C ASN A 73 -36.53 7.80 -2.07
N TYR A 74 -36.16 9.01 -1.61
CA TYR A 74 -35.07 9.19 -0.68
C TYR A 74 -35.26 8.31 0.58
N GLN A 75 -34.25 7.55 0.89
CA GLN A 75 -34.22 6.67 2.07
C GLN A 75 -33.37 7.33 3.17
N ALA A 76 -34.04 7.73 4.24
CA ALA A 76 -33.38 8.34 5.40
C ALA A 76 -32.80 7.29 6.40
N ASN A 77 -32.23 7.77 7.49
CA ASN A 77 -31.86 6.95 8.66
C ASN A 77 -30.78 5.88 8.40
N GLY A 78 -29.74 6.22 7.65
CA GLY A 78 -28.58 5.36 7.47
C GLY A 78 -28.72 4.33 6.34
N TYR A 79 -29.70 4.49 5.49
CA TYR A 79 -29.90 3.59 4.34
C TYR A 79 -28.71 3.62 3.38
N TYR A 80 -28.22 4.82 3.02
CA TYR A 80 -27.09 4.97 2.09
C TYR A 80 -25.75 4.73 2.77
N LEU A 81 -25.62 5.10 4.03
CA LEU A 81 -24.40 4.94 4.82
C LEU A 81 -24.68 4.34 6.20
N SER A 82 -23.94 3.33 6.57
CA SER A 82 -24.01 2.71 7.89
C SER A 82 -23.82 3.76 9.00
N GLY A 83 -24.79 3.83 9.94
CA GLY A 83 -24.74 4.78 11.05
C GLY A 83 -25.13 6.21 10.69
N ASN A 84 -25.65 6.47 9.47
CA ASN A 84 -26.11 7.79 9.02
C ASN A 84 -25.07 8.90 9.22
N ARG A 85 -23.80 8.59 8.92
CA ARG A 85 -22.67 9.50 9.12
C ARG A 85 -21.69 9.40 7.97
N LEU A 86 -21.23 10.55 7.48
CA LEU A 86 -20.14 10.61 6.54
C LEU A 86 -18.83 10.18 7.20
N PRO A 87 -18.09 9.24 6.62
CA PRO A 87 -16.75 8.92 7.09
C PRO A 87 -15.79 10.07 6.77
N SER A 88 -14.80 10.27 7.63
CA SER A 88 -13.57 10.95 7.25
C SER A 88 -12.62 9.93 6.61
N ASP A 89 -11.69 10.42 5.82
CA ASP A 89 -10.62 9.59 5.31
C ASP A 89 -9.70 9.10 6.46
N PRO A 90 -8.80 8.14 6.23
CA PRO A 90 -7.96 7.59 7.28
C PRO A 90 -6.95 8.57 7.89
N TRP A 91 -6.78 9.74 7.33
CA TRP A 91 -5.96 10.82 7.88
C TRP A 91 -6.79 11.86 8.63
N GLY A 92 -8.12 11.79 8.54
CA GLY A 92 -9.05 12.68 9.25
C GLY A 92 -9.64 13.78 8.38
N ASN A 93 -9.31 13.82 7.08
CA ASN A 93 -9.83 14.81 6.14
C ASN A 93 -11.22 14.41 5.63
N ALA A 94 -12.00 15.38 5.18
CA ALA A 94 -13.26 15.12 4.49
C ALA A 94 -13.00 14.66 3.05
N TYR A 95 -13.76 13.66 2.58
CA TYR A 95 -13.80 13.31 1.16
C TYR A 95 -14.32 14.46 0.33
N GLN A 96 -13.71 14.68 -0.82
CA GLN A 96 -14.10 15.67 -1.80
C GLN A 96 -15.05 15.06 -2.82
N TYR A 97 -16.01 15.84 -3.29
CA TYR A 97 -17.01 15.40 -4.25
C TYR A 97 -17.32 16.51 -5.27
N ARG A 98 -17.48 16.11 -6.52
CA ARG A 98 -17.88 17.02 -7.59
C ARG A 98 -18.72 16.30 -8.63
N ASN A 99 -19.87 16.90 -9.00
CA ASN A 99 -20.76 16.41 -10.05
C ASN A 99 -21.27 17.58 -10.92
N PRO A 100 -21.02 17.58 -12.25
CA PRO A 100 -20.29 16.58 -13.01
C PRO A 100 -18.79 16.57 -12.66
N GLY A 101 -18.15 15.40 -12.77
CA GLY A 101 -16.72 15.24 -12.54
C GLY A 101 -15.88 15.95 -13.61
N VAL A 102 -14.62 16.23 -13.29
CA VAL A 102 -13.61 16.67 -14.27
C VAL A 102 -12.97 15.46 -14.94
N HIS A 103 -12.67 14.44 -14.16
CA HIS A 103 -12.10 13.18 -14.65
C HIS A 103 -13.19 12.26 -15.18
N ASN A 104 -14.32 12.19 -14.50
CA ASN A 104 -15.50 11.41 -14.86
C ASN A 104 -16.64 12.33 -15.34
N ALA A 105 -16.50 12.93 -16.52
CA ALA A 105 -17.40 13.94 -17.02
C ALA A 105 -18.89 13.52 -17.14
N SER A 106 -19.15 12.20 -17.28
CA SER A 106 -20.52 11.65 -17.34
C SER A 106 -21.12 11.30 -15.98
N THR A 107 -20.31 11.34 -14.91
CA THR A 107 -20.70 11.00 -13.55
C THR A 107 -20.09 12.00 -12.56
N PHE A 108 -19.46 11.53 -11.53
CA PHE A 108 -18.88 12.37 -10.49
C PHE A 108 -17.42 12.01 -10.23
N ASP A 109 -16.65 12.96 -9.70
CA ASP A 109 -15.37 12.73 -9.08
C ASP A 109 -15.54 12.68 -7.55
N LEU A 110 -14.90 11.68 -6.95
CA LEU A 110 -14.87 11.45 -5.50
C LEU A 110 -13.43 11.14 -5.10
N TRP A 111 -12.85 11.89 -4.14
CA TRP A 111 -11.44 11.69 -3.77
C TRP A 111 -11.11 12.07 -2.33
N SER A 112 -10.00 11.53 -1.84
CA SER A 112 -9.29 11.97 -0.63
C SER A 112 -8.08 12.79 -1.04
N LEU A 113 -7.74 13.81 -0.27
CA LEU A 113 -6.56 14.65 -0.45
C LEU A 113 -5.28 14.05 0.17
N GLY A 114 -5.29 12.76 0.52
CA GLY A 114 -4.12 12.12 1.11
C GLY A 114 -3.79 12.59 2.54
N ALA A 115 -2.56 12.36 2.95
CA ALA A 115 -2.14 12.60 4.32
C ALA A 115 -1.92 14.09 4.64
N ASP A 116 -1.56 14.90 3.66
CA ASP A 116 -1.33 16.35 3.83
C ASP A 116 -2.62 17.19 3.73
N GLY A 117 -3.73 16.61 3.25
CA GLY A 117 -5.00 17.30 3.08
C GLY A 117 -4.98 18.41 2.02
N ALA A 118 -4.01 18.39 1.10
CA ALA A 118 -3.82 19.38 0.06
C ALA A 118 -3.91 18.74 -1.33
N PRO A 119 -4.41 19.45 -2.37
CA PRO A 119 -4.48 18.90 -3.72
C PRO A 119 -3.12 18.53 -4.28
N GLY A 120 -3.01 17.34 -4.90
CA GLY A 120 -1.80 16.84 -5.55
C GLY A 120 -0.98 15.93 -4.66
N GLY A 121 0.29 16.26 -4.43
CA GLY A 121 1.19 15.45 -3.62
C GLY A 121 1.73 14.21 -4.31
N SER A 122 2.46 13.37 -3.56
CA SER A 122 2.99 12.09 -4.01
C SER A 122 3.10 11.09 -2.85
N GLY A 123 3.13 9.80 -3.14
CA GLY A 123 3.19 8.77 -2.13
C GLY A 123 1.96 8.75 -1.22
N ILE A 124 2.12 8.92 0.08
CA ILE A 124 1.00 8.95 1.04
C ILE A 124 0.23 10.27 1.01
N ASP A 125 0.81 11.33 0.44
CA ASP A 125 0.20 12.64 0.30
C ASP A 125 -0.53 12.78 -1.06
N ALA A 126 -0.41 11.80 -1.95
CA ALA A 126 -1.09 11.83 -3.24
C ALA A 126 -2.60 11.74 -3.09
N ASP A 127 -3.32 12.49 -3.94
CA ASP A 127 -4.78 12.40 -4.05
C ASP A 127 -5.21 11.00 -4.49
N LEU A 128 -6.23 10.46 -3.86
CA LEU A 128 -6.83 9.17 -4.16
C LEU A 128 -8.24 9.36 -4.69
N GLY A 129 -8.45 9.09 -5.97
CA GLY A 129 -9.73 9.37 -6.62
C GLY A 129 -10.32 8.17 -7.36
N ASN A 130 -11.61 8.24 -7.63
CA ASN A 130 -12.40 7.20 -8.29
C ASN A 130 -12.27 7.16 -9.83
N TRP A 131 -11.39 7.95 -10.41
CA TRP A 131 -11.15 7.99 -11.85
C TRP A 131 -10.05 7.01 -12.29
N PRO A 132 -9.99 6.67 -13.58
CA PRO A 132 -8.89 5.87 -14.12
C PRO A 132 -7.54 6.52 -13.82
N GLY A 133 -6.66 5.78 -13.13
CA GLY A 133 -5.37 6.29 -12.68
C GLY A 133 -5.37 6.97 -11.31
N GLY A 134 -6.51 7.31 -10.73
CA GLY A 134 -6.60 7.94 -9.41
C GLY A 134 -6.01 7.11 -8.25
N PHE A 135 -5.82 5.81 -8.45
CA PHE A 135 -5.12 4.91 -7.52
C PHE A 135 -3.80 4.37 -8.08
N ALA A 136 -3.39 4.79 -9.29
CA ALA A 136 -2.29 4.16 -10.01
C ALA A 136 -0.95 4.28 -9.27
N GLU A 137 -0.65 5.43 -8.72
CA GLU A 137 0.58 5.65 -7.95
C GLU A 137 0.63 4.73 -6.72
N HIS A 138 -0.46 4.63 -5.97
CA HIS A 138 -0.54 3.75 -4.80
C HIS A 138 -0.45 2.28 -5.18
N GLN A 139 -1.09 1.86 -6.28
CA GLN A 139 -1.00 0.49 -6.78
C GLN A 139 0.42 0.16 -7.22
N ALA A 140 1.11 1.07 -7.90
CA ALA A 140 2.50 0.90 -8.31
C ALA A 140 3.43 0.80 -7.10
N LEU A 141 3.24 1.64 -6.08
CA LEU A 141 3.98 1.57 -4.82
C LEU A 141 3.74 0.24 -4.11
N GLN A 142 2.48 -0.20 -3.96
CA GLN A 142 2.16 -1.50 -3.34
C GLN A 142 2.80 -2.67 -4.08
N GLN A 143 2.77 -2.67 -5.42
CA GLN A 143 3.41 -3.72 -6.21
C GLN A 143 4.93 -3.73 -6.03
N ARG A 144 5.57 -2.56 -6.02
CA ARG A 144 7.00 -2.42 -5.78
C ARG A 144 7.39 -2.97 -4.41
N GLU A 145 6.64 -2.60 -3.38
CA GLU A 145 6.85 -3.07 -2.01
C GLU A 145 6.70 -4.58 -1.89
N HIS A 146 5.64 -5.13 -2.46
CA HIS A 146 5.42 -6.57 -2.46
C HIS A 146 6.60 -7.32 -3.14
N ARG A 147 7.10 -6.81 -4.27
CA ARG A 147 8.28 -7.37 -4.93
C ARG A 147 9.52 -7.31 -4.05
N LEU A 148 9.78 -6.16 -3.39
CA LEU A 148 10.91 -6.00 -2.47
C LEU A 148 10.80 -6.96 -1.28
N PHE A 149 9.62 -7.11 -0.70
CA PHE A 149 9.36 -8.07 0.37
C PHE A 149 9.65 -9.51 -0.07
N LEU A 150 9.15 -9.94 -1.22
CA LEU A 150 9.41 -11.28 -1.76
C LEU A 150 10.92 -11.51 -1.99
N LEU A 151 11.64 -10.51 -2.48
CA LEU A 151 13.10 -10.59 -2.66
C LEU A 151 13.83 -10.70 -1.32
N GLN A 152 13.43 -9.93 -0.31
CA GLN A 152 13.99 -10.03 1.04
C GLN A 152 13.75 -11.41 1.64
N MET A 153 12.56 -11.97 1.48
CA MET A 153 12.23 -13.32 1.94
C MET A 153 13.05 -14.38 1.20
N ALA A 154 13.26 -14.24 -0.10
CA ALA A 154 14.09 -15.15 -0.86
C ALA A 154 15.56 -15.11 -0.43
N VAL A 155 16.12 -13.92 -0.18
CA VAL A 155 17.50 -13.75 0.33
C VAL A 155 17.64 -14.32 1.74
N ALA A 156 16.65 -14.08 2.61
CA ALA A 156 16.66 -14.64 3.96
C ALA A 156 16.60 -16.18 3.95
N ALA A 157 15.73 -16.76 3.11
CA ALA A 157 15.62 -18.21 2.94
C ALA A 157 16.93 -18.80 2.40
N ALA A 158 17.56 -18.18 1.42
CA ALA A 158 18.86 -18.60 0.91
C ALA A 158 19.94 -18.55 1.99
N ALA A 159 19.97 -17.50 2.81
CA ALA A 159 20.93 -17.37 3.91
C ALA A 159 20.71 -18.45 4.99
N ILE A 160 19.47 -18.76 5.35
CA ILE A 160 19.12 -19.80 6.32
C ILE A 160 19.59 -21.17 5.82
N LEU A 161 19.50 -21.45 4.53
CA LEU A 161 19.94 -22.72 3.95
C LEU A 161 21.48 -22.81 3.81
N THR A 162 22.14 -21.73 3.46
CA THR A 162 23.57 -21.75 3.08
C THR A 162 24.51 -21.53 4.25
N VAL A 163 24.16 -20.70 5.23
CA VAL A 163 25.00 -20.41 6.39
C VAL A 163 25.32 -21.67 7.22
N PRO A 164 24.35 -22.55 7.56
CA PRO A 164 24.66 -23.79 8.29
C PRO A 164 25.58 -24.75 7.51
N ILE A 165 25.39 -24.86 6.20
CA ILE A 165 26.22 -25.70 5.32
C ILE A 165 27.65 -25.18 5.31
N TYR A 166 27.84 -23.87 5.22
CA TYR A 166 29.14 -23.23 5.24
C TYR A 166 29.83 -23.43 6.61
N LEU A 167 29.11 -23.18 7.71
CA LEU A 167 29.64 -23.38 9.08
C LEU A 167 30.02 -24.85 9.34
N PHE A 168 29.18 -25.79 8.88
CA PHE A 168 29.50 -27.21 9.00
C PHE A 168 30.75 -27.57 8.19
N GLY A 169 30.88 -27.07 6.98
CA GLY A 169 32.08 -27.25 6.14
C GLY A 169 33.34 -26.67 6.78
N PHE A 170 33.25 -25.48 7.38
CA PHE A 170 34.33 -24.81 8.06
C PHE A 170 34.78 -25.59 9.33
N VAL A 171 33.83 -26.00 10.16
CA VAL A 171 34.12 -26.77 11.39
C VAL A 171 34.77 -28.11 11.08
N THR A 172 34.32 -28.82 10.04
CA THR A 172 34.91 -30.11 9.63
C THR A 172 36.31 -29.96 9.05
N ALA A 173 36.56 -28.87 8.29
CA ALA A 173 37.89 -28.53 7.78
C ALA A 173 38.86 -28.17 8.92
N ALA A 174 38.42 -27.37 9.88
CA ALA A 174 39.23 -26.97 11.05
C ALA A 174 39.61 -28.15 11.96
N ARG A 175 38.80 -29.22 11.95
CA ARG A 175 39.11 -30.47 12.74
C ARG A 175 40.05 -31.45 12.03
N GLY A 176 40.64 -31.05 10.88
CA GLY A 176 41.65 -31.84 10.17
C GLY A 176 41.14 -33.17 9.59
N ARG A 177 39.84 -33.40 9.53
CA ARG A 177 39.22 -34.64 9.05
C ARG A 177 38.96 -34.68 7.54
N ARG A 178 39.25 -33.59 6.80
CA ARG A 178 39.02 -33.52 5.34
C ARG A 178 40.30 -33.25 4.58
N SER A 179 40.45 -33.92 3.43
CA SER A 179 41.52 -33.65 2.48
C SER A 179 41.38 -32.23 1.93
N TRP A 180 42.50 -31.62 1.52
CA TRP A 180 42.58 -30.30 0.92
C TRP A 180 41.63 -30.14 -0.31
N ARG A 181 41.34 -31.22 -1.05
CA ARG A 181 40.38 -31.22 -2.19
C ARG A 181 38.95 -30.94 -1.75
N SER A 182 38.49 -31.48 -0.64
CA SER A 182 37.13 -31.21 -0.12
C SER A 182 36.99 -29.82 0.48
N ALA A 183 38.08 -29.21 0.93
CA ALA A 183 38.10 -27.80 1.35
C ALA A 183 37.99 -26.84 0.16
N LEU A 184 38.62 -27.17 -0.98
CA LEU A 184 38.52 -26.41 -2.23
C LEU A 184 37.09 -26.43 -2.80
N VAL A 185 36.44 -27.59 -2.86
CA VAL A 185 35.04 -27.72 -3.31
C VAL A 185 34.09 -26.90 -2.42
N GLY A 186 34.28 -26.93 -1.10
CA GLY A 186 33.50 -26.12 -0.16
C GLY A 186 33.67 -24.58 -0.40
N ARG A 187 34.92 -24.16 -0.70
CA ARG A 187 35.19 -22.72 -1.01
C ARG A 187 34.58 -22.30 -2.34
N SER A 188 34.62 -23.13 -3.39
CA SER A 188 34.02 -22.85 -4.67
C SER A 188 32.51 -22.79 -4.59
N PHE A 189 31.89 -23.67 -3.81
CA PHE A 189 30.45 -23.65 -3.57
C PHE A 189 30.01 -22.41 -2.77
N ALA A 190 30.76 -22.03 -1.72
CA ALA A 190 30.49 -20.81 -0.97
C ALA A 190 30.63 -19.54 -1.81
N ALA A 191 31.66 -19.49 -2.68
CA ALA A 191 31.83 -18.39 -3.63
C ALA A 191 30.66 -18.29 -4.63
N LEU A 192 30.18 -19.43 -5.14
CA LEU A 192 29.02 -19.49 -6.02
C LEU A 192 27.74 -18.99 -5.34
N VAL A 193 27.51 -19.39 -4.10
CA VAL A 193 26.36 -18.95 -3.30
C VAL A 193 26.44 -17.45 -3.00
N CYS A 194 27.62 -16.93 -2.65
CA CYS A 194 27.84 -15.48 -2.49
C CYS A 194 27.57 -14.72 -3.78
N LEU A 195 28.05 -15.23 -4.92
CA LEU A 195 27.81 -14.64 -6.25
C LEU A 195 26.31 -14.61 -6.60
N ILE A 196 25.60 -15.70 -6.35
CA ILE A 196 24.14 -15.77 -6.57
C ILE A 196 23.41 -14.77 -5.64
N SER A 197 23.79 -14.72 -4.35
CA SER A 197 23.18 -13.80 -3.39
C SER A 197 23.44 -12.33 -3.75
N VAL A 198 24.65 -11.99 -4.20
CA VAL A 198 25.00 -10.65 -4.68
C VAL A 198 24.28 -10.33 -5.99
N SER A 199 24.17 -11.28 -6.91
CA SER A 199 23.43 -11.08 -8.16
C SER A 199 21.95 -10.84 -7.94
N VAL A 200 21.33 -11.58 -7.01
CA VAL A 200 19.94 -11.37 -6.60
C VAL A 200 19.77 -10.01 -5.94
N LEU A 201 20.72 -9.58 -5.11
CA LEU A 201 20.71 -8.27 -4.46
C LEU A 201 20.85 -7.13 -5.48
N LEU A 202 21.76 -7.29 -6.45
CA LEU A 202 21.94 -6.31 -7.54
C LEU A 202 20.71 -6.22 -8.44
N PHE A 203 20.09 -7.35 -8.77
CA PHE A 203 18.83 -7.38 -9.53
C PHE A 203 17.65 -6.74 -8.78
N ALA A 204 17.67 -6.83 -7.46
CA ALA A 204 16.69 -6.17 -6.59
C ALA A 204 16.88 -4.65 -6.50
N LEU A 205 18.15 -4.20 -6.50
CA LEU A 205 18.51 -2.77 -6.40
C LEU A 205 18.42 -2.04 -7.75
N PHE A 206 18.65 -2.76 -8.86
CA PHE A 206 18.62 -2.22 -10.21
C PHE A 206 17.63 -3.02 -11.06
N PRO A 207 16.32 -2.76 -10.94
CA PRO A 207 15.35 -3.37 -11.86
C PRO A 207 15.71 -2.94 -13.28
N LEU A 208 15.95 -3.92 -14.15
CA LEU A 208 16.07 -3.67 -15.59
C LEU A 208 14.78 -2.97 -16.02
N GLN A 209 14.88 -1.71 -16.40
CA GLN A 209 13.86 -1.04 -17.20
C GLN A 209 13.87 -1.77 -18.54
N ILE A 210 12.97 -2.73 -18.68
CA ILE A 210 12.60 -3.29 -19.99
C ILE A 210 11.49 -2.37 -20.45
N ASP A 211 11.84 -1.45 -21.37
CA ASP A 211 10.90 -0.62 -22.12
C ASP A 211 9.96 -1.51 -22.96
#